data_247131f36aa76de7382b3302fc4af5cc
#
_entry.id   247131f36aa76de7382b3302fc4af5cc
#
_cell.length_a   1.000
_cell.length_b   1.000
_cell.length_c   1.000
_cell.angle_alpha   90.00
_cell.angle_beta   90.00
_cell.angle_gamma   90.00
#
_symmetry.space_group_name_H-M   'P 1'
#
loop_
_entity.id
_entity.type
_entity.pdbx_description
1 polymer ?
#
loop_
_entity_poly.entity_id
_entity_poly.type
_entity_poly.pdbx_seq_one_letter_code
_entity_poly.pdbx_strand_id
1 'polypeptide(L)'
;MNNPAGGIVGPGQVISLARRSAWRRDYDMRSGEGALGWLRWQPGRRSFAQAEGRGIGLIDLATRRRRVVVARAGAAEPLATVERGRGGPVIHAAEGHALRWEKTARRNHWAIRDQDGTMLVIAAFQGLLRSSVHISVQRTMPEQTAVLLCLIGGYLALSELQHKTDLAAATAAAAASSG
;
A
#
# COMPACT_ATOMS: atom_id res chain seq x y z
N MET A 1 -20.76 24.38 -8.90
CA MET A 1 -19.97 23.65 -9.92
C MET A 1 -18.52 23.60 -9.41
N ASN A 2 -18.18 22.60 -8.59
CA ASN A 2 -16.82 22.40 -8.12
C ASN A 2 -16.07 21.57 -9.19
N ASN A 3 -15.18 22.25 -9.89
CA ASN A 3 -14.25 21.61 -10.81
C ASN A 3 -13.28 20.75 -9.97
N PRO A 4 -13.26 19.42 -10.08
CA PRO A 4 -12.23 18.62 -9.50
C PRO A 4 -11.01 18.69 -10.44
N ALA A 5 -10.31 19.80 -10.42
CA ALA A 5 -8.99 19.88 -11.00
C ALA A 5 -8.10 18.97 -10.15
N GLY A 6 -8.09 17.69 -10.47
CA GLY A 6 -7.20 16.70 -9.87
C GLY A 6 -5.78 17.17 -10.11
N GLY A 7 -5.02 17.43 -9.05
CA GLY A 7 -3.62 17.77 -9.14
C GLY A 7 -2.86 16.73 -9.95
N ILE A 8 -1.72 17.11 -10.48
CA ILE A 8 -0.79 16.20 -11.16
C ILE A 8 0.38 15.97 -10.21
N VAL A 9 0.72 14.70 -9.99
CA VAL A 9 1.88 14.28 -9.21
C VAL A 9 3.02 13.95 -10.17
N GLY A 10 4.16 14.59 -9.98
CA GLY A 10 5.35 14.41 -10.83
C GLY A 10 6.37 13.43 -10.27
N PRO A 11 7.33 13.02 -11.12
CA PRO A 11 8.43 12.16 -10.69
C PRO A 11 9.28 12.84 -9.61
N GLY A 12 9.75 12.02 -8.65
CA GLY A 12 10.53 12.49 -7.51
C GLY A 12 9.70 12.95 -6.31
N GLN A 13 8.38 13.13 -6.46
CA GLN A 13 7.52 13.43 -5.32
C GLN A 13 7.46 12.23 -4.37
N VAL A 14 7.70 12.49 -3.09
CA VAL A 14 7.68 11.48 -2.03
C VAL A 14 6.41 11.61 -1.20
N ILE A 15 5.70 10.51 -1.09
CA ILE A 15 4.53 10.36 -0.22
C ILE A 15 4.95 9.43 0.91
N SER A 16 4.77 9.84 2.16
CA SER A 16 5.10 9.04 3.33
C SER A 16 3.85 8.51 4.01
N LEU A 17 3.85 7.21 4.37
CA LEU A 17 2.94 6.64 5.35
C LEU A 17 3.70 6.51 6.67
N ALA A 18 3.42 7.40 7.59
CA ALA A 18 4.04 7.44 8.90
C ALA A 18 3.09 6.87 9.96
N ARG A 19 3.60 6.01 10.84
CA ARG A 19 2.81 5.42 11.90
C ARG A 19 2.39 6.49 12.91
N ARG A 20 1.10 6.60 13.16
CA ARG A 20 0.52 7.60 14.08
C ARG A 20 0.68 7.21 15.56
N SER A 21 0.68 5.90 15.84
CA SER A 21 0.73 5.39 17.22
C SER A 21 1.55 4.09 17.28
N ALA A 22 2.36 3.93 18.33
CA ALA A 22 3.11 2.69 18.57
C ALA A 22 2.20 1.47 18.77
N TRP A 23 1.00 1.67 19.31
CA TRP A 23 0.07 0.62 19.70
C TRP A 23 -0.99 0.29 18.66
N ARG A 24 -1.23 1.21 17.68
CA ARG A 24 -2.22 1.03 16.63
C ARG A 24 -1.53 0.93 15.28
N ARG A 25 -2.16 0.20 14.35
CA ARG A 25 -1.71 0.10 12.97
C ARG A 25 -2.39 1.18 12.13
N ASP A 26 -2.19 2.41 12.58
CA ASP A 26 -2.72 3.61 11.96
C ASP A 26 -1.55 4.38 11.35
N TYR A 27 -1.69 4.75 10.10
CA TYR A 27 -0.68 5.46 9.32
C TYR A 27 -1.31 6.69 8.69
N ASP A 28 -0.70 7.85 8.90
CA ASP A 28 -1.04 9.08 8.18
C ASP A 28 -0.26 9.13 6.87
N MET A 29 -0.94 9.45 5.79
CA MET A 29 -0.34 9.64 4.48
C MET A 29 -0.14 11.12 4.22
N ARG A 30 1.11 11.52 3.94
CA ARG A 30 1.51 12.92 3.75
C ARG A 30 2.46 13.08 2.56
N SER A 31 2.41 14.24 1.94
CA SER A 31 3.45 14.75 1.03
C SER A 31 4.01 16.05 1.58
N GLY A 32 5.02 16.62 0.92
CA GLY A 32 5.53 17.95 1.28
C GLY A 32 4.45 19.04 1.24
N GLU A 33 3.37 18.84 0.51
CA GLU A 33 2.25 19.77 0.36
C GLU A 33 1.12 19.57 1.39
N GLY A 34 1.24 18.57 2.26
CA GLY A 34 0.28 18.33 3.35
C GLY A 34 -0.29 16.93 3.42
N ALA A 35 -1.42 16.81 4.13
CA ALA A 35 -2.09 15.53 4.33
C ALA A 35 -2.79 15.06 3.04
N LEU A 36 -2.52 13.81 2.66
CA LEU A 36 -3.15 13.15 1.50
C LEU A 36 -4.17 12.10 1.91
N GLY A 37 -4.13 11.61 3.16
CA GLY A 37 -5.04 10.58 3.63
C GLY A 37 -4.50 9.80 4.82
N TRP A 38 -5.04 8.60 5.00
CA TRP A 38 -4.64 7.68 6.06
C TRP A 38 -4.91 6.22 5.67
N LEU A 39 -4.26 5.29 6.38
CA LEU A 39 -4.46 3.85 6.27
C LEU A 39 -4.53 3.23 7.67
N ARG A 40 -5.58 2.45 7.97
CA ARG A 40 -5.84 1.85 9.29
C ARG A 40 -6.26 0.40 9.18
N TRP A 41 -5.61 -0.48 9.94
CA TRP A 41 -6.09 -1.85 10.12
C TRP A 41 -7.17 -1.91 11.19
N GLN A 42 -8.25 -2.65 10.91
CA GLN A 42 -9.27 -2.88 11.93
C GLN A 42 -8.72 -3.79 13.04
N PRO A 43 -8.92 -3.43 14.32
CA PRO A 43 -8.54 -4.25 15.45
C PRO A 43 -9.13 -5.67 15.34
N GLY A 44 -8.32 -6.70 15.57
CA GLY A 44 -8.76 -8.09 15.47
C GLY A 44 -8.98 -8.64 14.05
N ARG A 45 -8.93 -7.81 13.02
CA ARG A 45 -9.10 -8.21 11.62
C ARG A 45 -7.84 -7.95 10.80
N ARG A 46 -6.88 -8.88 10.85
CA ARG A 46 -5.62 -8.75 10.09
C ARG A 46 -5.80 -8.68 8.57
N SER A 47 -6.92 -9.18 8.08
CA SER A 47 -7.26 -9.24 6.65
C SER A 47 -8.06 -8.04 6.14
N PHE A 48 -8.29 -7.02 6.99
CA PHE A 48 -9.10 -5.88 6.63
C PHE A 48 -8.46 -4.57 7.11
N ALA A 49 -8.30 -3.64 6.19
CA ALA A 49 -7.90 -2.27 6.48
C ALA A 49 -8.85 -1.30 5.80
N GLN A 50 -8.97 -0.11 6.36
CA GLN A 50 -9.63 1.03 5.74
C GLN A 50 -8.60 2.10 5.42
N ALA A 51 -8.83 2.84 4.37
CA ALA A 51 -8.02 3.97 4.00
C ALA A 51 -8.88 5.09 3.43
N GLU A 52 -8.41 6.30 3.56
CA GLU A 52 -8.98 7.46 2.90
C GLU A 52 -7.87 8.17 2.14
N GLY A 53 -8.17 8.59 0.93
CA GLY A 53 -7.22 9.31 0.10
C GLY A 53 -7.86 10.52 -0.56
N ARG A 54 -7.09 11.60 -0.70
CA ARG A 54 -7.52 12.81 -1.39
C ARG A 54 -8.02 12.44 -2.79
N GLY A 55 -9.22 12.89 -3.14
CA GLY A 55 -9.85 12.63 -4.43
C GLY A 55 -10.40 11.21 -4.63
N ILE A 56 -10.13 10.25 -3.72
CA ILE A 56 -10.62 8.86 -3.80
C ILE A 56 -11.78 8.65 -2.82
N GLY A 57 -11.71 9.29 -1.63
CA GLY A 57 -12.62 9.06 -0.52
C GLY A 57 -12.24 7.82 0.29
N LEU A 58 -13.21 7.32 1.06
CA LEU A 58 -13.04 6.14 1.91
C LEU A 58 -13.04 4.86 1.08
N ILE A 59 -12.03 4.03 1.28
CA ILE A 59 -11.87 2.73 0.64
C ILE A 59 -11.65 1.61 1.66
N ASP A 60 -12.11 0.43 1.32
CA ASP A 60 -11.89 -0.82 2.04
C ASP A 60 -10.85 -1.66 1.32
N LEU A 61 -9.86 -2.18 2.06
CA LEU A 61 -8.86 -3.13 1.58
C LEU A 61 -9.08 -4.45 2.32
N ALA A 62 -9.75 -5.39 1.65
CA ALA A 62 -10.10 -6.67 2.23
C ALA A 62 -9.28 -7.80 1.62
N THR A 63 -8.49 -8.50 2.44
CA THR A 63 -7.78 -9.72 2.00
C THR A 63 -8.70 -10.93 2.12
N ARG A 64 -8.98 -11.57 1.00
CA ARG A 64 -9.76 -12.82 0.92
C ARG A 64 -8.90 -13.89 0.22
N ARG A 65 -8.48 -14.92 0.94
CA ARG A 65 -7.59 -15.98 0.44
C ARG A 65 -6.28 -15.37 -0.14
N ARG A 66 -6.08 -15.44 -1.47
CA ARG A 66 -4.91 -14.91 -2.18
C ARG A 66 -5.16 -13.58 -2.90
N ARG A 67 -6.31 -12.96 -2.65
CA ARG A 67 -6.72 -11.72 -3.33
C ARG A 67 -6.93 -10.63 -2.30
N VAL A 68 -6.48 -9.41 -2.61
CA VAL A 68 -6.88 -8.18 -1.92
C VAL A 68 -7.86 -7.45 -2.81
N VAL A 69 -9.03 -7.16 -2.29
CA VAL A 69 -10.04 -6.34 -2.97
C VAL A 69 -9.94 -4.93 -2.41
N VAL A 70 -9.79 -3.96 -3.28
CA VAL A 70 -9.78 -2.53 -2.97
C VAL A 70 -11.05 -1.93 -3.56
N ALA A 71 -11.97 -1.48 -2.72
CA ALA A 71 -13.24 -0.92 -3.15
C ALA A 71 -13.57 0.35 -2.36
N ARG A 72 -14.37 1.24 -2.94
CA ARG A 72 -14.96 2.34 -2.14
C ARG A 72 -15.86 1.74 -1.07
N ALA A 73 -15.87 2.33 0.11
CA ALA A 73 -16.74 1.88 1.20
C ALA A 73 -18.19 1.85 0.74
N GLY A 74 -18.84 0.69 0.87
CA GLY A 74 -20.23 0.47 0.45
C GLY A 74 -20.43 0.26 -1.06
N ALA A 75 -19.39 0.28 -1.90
CA ALA A 75 -19.51 0.00 -3.33
C ALA A 75 -19.38 -1.50 -3.62
N ALA A 76 -20.14 -1.99 -4.60
CA ALA A 76 -20.06 -3.36 -5.07
C ALA A 76 -18.87 -3.59 -6.02
N GLU A 77 -18.51 -2.57 -6.81
CA GLU A 77 -17.43 -2.67 -7.79
C GLU A 77 -16.08 -2.30 -7.18
N PRO A 78 -15.04 -3.13 -7.38
CA PRO A 78 -13.71 -2.83 -6.90
C PRO A 78 -13.04 -1.74 -7.76
N LEU A 79 -12.27 -0.86 -7.11
CA LEU A 79 -11.35 0.07 -7.78
C LEU A 79 -10.12 -0.67 -8.30
N ALA A 80 -9.69 -1.70 -7.57
CA ALA A 80 -8.59 -2.57 -7.95
C ALA A 80 -8.70 -3.91 -7.23
N THR A 81 -8.08 -4.94 -7.81
CA THR A 81 -7.84 -6.22 -7.13
C THR A 81 -6.37 -6.58 -7.21
N VAL A 82 -5.81 -7.11 -6.12
CA VAL A 82 -4.44 -7.61 -6.10
C VAL A 82 -4.49 -9.12 -5.96
N GLU A 83 -4.00 -9.83 -6.96
CA GLU A 83 -3.92 -11.28 -6.96
C GLU A 83 -2.49 -11.75 -6.68
N ARG A 84 -2.32 -12.69 -5.76
CA ARG A 84 -1.00 -13.28 -5.45
C ARG A 84 -0.82 -14.55 -6.29
N GLY A 85 0.00 -14.44 -7.33
CA GLY A 85 0.39 -15.55 -8.21
C GLY A 85 1.81 -16.06 -7.94
N ARG A 86 2.25 -17.06 -8.71
CA ARG A 86 3.63 -17.61 -8.63
C ARG A 86 4.70 -16.57 -9.00
N GLY A 87 4.37 -15.60 -9.87
CA GLY A 87 5.26 -14.51 -10.31
C GLY A 87 5.21 -13.26 -9.43
N GLY A 88 4.57 -13.30 -8.25
CA GLY A 88 4.35 -12.15 -7.39
C GLY A 88 2.93 -11.59 -7.50
N PRO A 89 2.62 -10.56 -6.70
CA PRO A 89 1.32 -9.90 -6.75
C PRO A 89 1.13 -9.10 -8.04
N VAL A 90 -0.07 -9.24 -8.64
CA VAL A 90 -0.53 -8.45 -9.79
C VAL A 90 -1.72 -7.61 -9.36
N ILE A 91 -1.67 -6.32 -9.64
CA ILE A 91 -2.72 -5.35 -9.34
C ILE A 91 -3.52 -5.15 -10.63
N HIS A 92 -4.79 -5.50 -10.60
CA HIS A 92 -5.74 -5.26 -11.69
C HIS A 92 -6.55 -4.02 -11.34
N ALA A 93 -6.32 -2.91 -12.02
CA ALA A 93 -7.11 -1.71 -11.90
C ALA A 93 -8.45 -1.84 -12.64
N ALA A 94 -9.49 -1.11 -12.22
CA ALA A 94 -10.81 -1.13 -12.84
C ALA A 94 -10.78 -0.75 -14.34
N GLU A 95 -9.79 0.03 -14.75
CA GLU A 95 -9.58 0.45 -16.14
C GLU A 95 -8.93 -0.63 -17.03
N GLY A 96 -8.78 -1.86 -16.54
CA GLY A 96 -8.22 -2.99 -17.30
C GLY A 96 -6.70 -3.06 -17.34
N HIS A 97 -6.00 -2.14 -16.67
CA HIS A 97 -4.54 -2.17 -16.60
C HIS A 97 -4.08 -3.18 -15.54
N ALA A 98 -3.13 -4.05 -15.91
CA ALA A 98 -2.45 -4.95 -14.99
C ALA A 98 -1.09 -4.36 -14.60
N LEU A 99 -0.87 -4.15 -13.30
CA LEU A 99 0.37 -3.65 -12.74
C LEU A 99 1.04 -4.75 -11.91
N ARG A 100 2.36 -4.78 -11.87
CA ARG A 100 3.11 -5.78 -11.10
C ARG A 100 3.71 -5.16 -9.84
N TRP A 101 3.53 -5.83 -8.72
CA TRP A 101 4.23 -5.52 -7.49
C TRP A 101 5.46 -6.41 -7.36
N GLU A 102 6.63 -5.82 -7.38
CA GLU A 102 7.90 -6.53 -7.41
C GLU A 102 8.86 -6.01 -6.35
N LYS A 103 9.65 -6.93 -5.79
CA LYS A 103 10.77 -6.56 -4.94
C LYS A 103 11.91 -6.05 -5.83
N THR A 104 12.46 -4.90 -5.51
CA THR A 104 13.63 -4.37 -6.23
C THR A 104 14.94 -5.03 -5.76
N ALA A 105 16.05 -4.78 -6.45
CA ALA A 105 17.39 -5.22 -6.02
C ALA A 105 17.81 -4.62 -4.66
N ARG A 106 17.24 -3.49 -4.26
CA ARG A 106 17.52 -2.87 -2.96
C ARG A 106 16.72 -3.55 -1.85
N ARG A 107 17.38 -3.80 -0.73
CA ARG A 107 16.73 -4.39 0.46
C ARG A 107 15.60 -3.50 0.97
N ASN A 108 14.44 -4.11 1.25
CA ASN A 108 13.22 -3.43 1.75
C ASN A 108 12.64 -2.37 0.79
N HIS A 109 12.85 -2.55 -0.51
CA HIS A 109 12.24 -1.73 -1.54
C HIS A 109 11.39 -2.59 -2.47
N TRP A 110 10.24 -2.06 -2.85
CA TRP A 110 9.29 -2.67 -3.80
C TRP A 110 8.90 -1.64 -4.83
N ALA A 111 8.52 -2.10 -6.00
CA ALA A 111 8.04 -1.24 -7.06
C ALA A 111 6.68 -1.72 -7.59
N ILE A 112 5.83 -0.78 -7.98
CA ILE A 112 4.71 -1.05 -8.87
C ILE A 112 5.17 -0.69 -10.28
N ARG A 113 5.07 -1.66 -11.20
CA ARG A 113 5.42 -1.51 -12.60
C ARG A 113 4.19 -1.69 -13.47
N ASP A 114 4.15 -1.01 -14.59
CA ASP A 114 3.17 -1.27 -15.65
C ASP A 114 3.54 -2.52 -16.48
N GLN A 115 2.74 -2.79 -17.51
CA GLN A 115 2.93 -3.93 -18.37
C GLN A 115 4.23 -3.84 -19.19
N ASP A 116 4.69 -2.63 -19.48
CA ASP A 116 5.91 -2.36 -20.23
C ASP A 116 7.16 -2.41 -19.33
N GLY A 117 6.98 -2.70 -18.04
CA GLY A 117 8.05 -2.75 -17.04
C GLY A 117 8.47 -1.38 -16.51
N THR A 118 7.79 -0.29 -16.90
CA THR A 118 8.06 1.06 -16.39
C THR A 118 7.67 1.16 -14.93
N MET A 119 8.55 1.71 -14.09
CA MET A 119 8.27 1.95 -12.68
C MET A 119 7.30 3.13 -12.53
N LEU A 120 6.19 2.90 -11.83
CA LEU A 120 5.22 3.93 -11.49
C LEU A 120 5.46 4.50 -10.10
N VAL A 121 5.68 3.64 -9.11
CA VAL A 121 6.01 4.01 -7.74
C VAL A 121 7.02 3.05 -7.13
N ILE A 122 7.82 3.54 -6.19
CA ILE A 122 8.74 2.74 -5.38
C ILE A 122 8.39 2.95 -3.92
N ALA A 123 8.09 1.86 -3.20
CA ALA A 123 7.87 1.86 -1.77
C ALA A 123 9.12 1.37 -1.03
N ALA A 124 9.55 2.11 -0.02
CA ALA A 124 10.73 1.79 0.80
C ALA A 124 10.42 1.96 2.29
N PHE A 125 10.86 1.02 3.12
CA PHE A 125 10.81 1.21 4.56
C PHE A 125 11.93 2.13 5.03
N GLN A 126 11.59 3.06 5.90
CA GLN A 126 12.54 3.97 6.56
C GLN A 126 12.40 3.91 8.09
N GLY A 127 13.49 4.31 8.76
CA GLY A 127 13.60 4.35 10.22
C GLY A 127 14.09 3.05 10.85
N LEU A 128 14.68 3.17 12.04
CA LEU A 128 15.26 2.06 12.82
C LEU A 128 14.24 0.97 13.13
N LEU A 129 13.00 1.33 13.37
CA LEU A 129 11.89 0.40 13.67
C LEU A 129 10.99 0.14 12.46
N ARG A 130 11.36 0.56 11.25
CA ARG A 130 10.52 0.47 10.04
C ARG A 130 9.12 1.03 10.27
N SER A 131 9.06 2.17 10.96
CA SER A 131 7.81 2.81 11.38
C SER A 131 7.13 3.60 10.27
N SER A 132 7.80 3.79 9.14
CA SER A 132 7.27 4.51 7.99
C SER A 132 7.58 3.82 6.67
N VAL A 133 6.69 4.03 5.70
CA VAL A 133 6.89 3.65 4.29
C VAL A 133 6.96 4.93 3.48
N HIS A 134 8.05 5.12 2.78
CA HIS A 134 8.22 6.21 1.83
C HIS A 134 7.93 5.69 0.43
N ILE A 135 7.06 6.35 -0.28
CA ILE A 135 6.65 5.98 -1.62
C ILE A 135 7.02 7.12 -2.55
N SER A 136 7.96 6.84 -3.43
CA SER A 136 8.42 7.78 -4.45
C SER A 136 7.68 7.53 -5.75
N VAL A 137 7.01 8.57 -6.26
CA VAL A 137 6.37 8.54 -7.57
C VAL A 137 7.45 8.67 -8.64
N GLN A 138 7.43 7.79 -9.64
CA GLN A 138 8.46 7.71 -10.68
C GLN A 138 7.99 8.25 -12.03
N ARG A 139 6.68 8.44 -12.19
CA ARG A 139 6.08 8.94 -13.44
C ARG A 139 4.99 9.95 -13.13
N THR A 140 4.84 10.93 -14.01
CA THR A 140 3.73 11.89 -13.95
C THR A 140 2.40 11.18 -14.13
N MET A 141 1.47 11.40 -13.19
CA MET A 141 0.13 10.81 -13.21
C MET A 141 -0.87 11.70 -12.46
N PRO A 142 -2.18 11.50 -12.68
CA PRO A 142 -3.22 12.16 -11.89
C PRO A 142 -3.05 11.88 -10.39
N GLU A 143 -3.29 12.88 -9.55
CA GLU A 143 -3.13 12.77 -8.09
C GLU A 143 -3.94 11.60 -7.52
N GLN A 144 -5.18 11.41 -7.97
CA GLN A 144 -6.02 10.29 -7.52
C GLN A 144 -5.38 8.92 -7.80
N THR A 145 -4.80 8.75 -8.99
CA THR A 145 -4.09 7.52 -9.36
C THR A 145 -2.85 7.34 -8.48
N ALA A 146 -2.05 8.39 -8.28
CA ALA A 146 -0.88 8.33 -7.41
C ALA A 146 -1.25 7.98 -5.98
N VAL A 147 -2.27 8.61 -5.42
CA VAL A 147 -2.77 8.36 -4.06
C VAL A 147 -3.27 6.91 -3.93
N LEU A 148 -4.03 6.40 -4.90
CA LEU A 148 -4.51 5.01 -4.91
C LEU A 148 -3.34 4.01 -4.95
N LEU A 149 -2.37 4.22 -5.84
CA LEU A 149 -1.20 3.36 -5.94
C LEU A 149 -0.34 3.40 -4.67
N CYS A 150 -0.23 4.58 -4.04
CA CYS A 150 0.48 4.73 -2.77
C CYS A 150 -0.23 4.01 -1.62
N LEU A 151 -1.56 4.04 -1.55
CA LEU A 151 -2.34 3.30 -0.56
C LEU A 151 -2.20 1.79 -0.76
N ILE A 152 -2.32 1.30 -1.99
CA ILE A 152 -2.16 -0.12 -2.32
C ILE A 152 -0.72 -0.56 -2.02
N GLY A 153 0.29 0.16 -2.51
CA GLY A 153 1.70 -0.15 -2.30
C GLY A 153 2.09 -0.12 -0.82
N GLY A 154 1.62 0.89 -0.07
CA GLY A 154 1.81 0.98 1.37
C GLY A 154 1.17 -0.19 2.13
N TYR A 155 -0.07 -0.54 1.79
CA TYR A 155 -0.76 -1.69 2.36
C TYR A 155 0.00 -3.00 2.10
N LEU A 156 0.44 -3.23 0.86
CA LEU A 156 1.19 -4.43 0.50
C LEU A 156 2.54 -4.50 1.23
N ALA A 157 3.31 -3.41 1.25
CA ALA A 157 4.59 -3.34 1.94
C ALA A 157 4.44 -3.62 3.44
N LEU A 158 3.48 -2.96 4.10
CA LEU A 158 3.20 -3.15 5.53
C LEU A 158 2.68 -4.56 5.85
N SER A 159 1.87 -5.15 4.97
CA SER A 159 1.39 -6.53 5.10
C SER A 159 2.54 -7.55 5.01
N GLU A 160 3.50 -7.34 4.12
CA GLU A 160 4.69 -8.19 4.00
C GLU A 160 5.59 -8.11 5.24
N LEU A 161 5.79 -6.89 5.77
CA LEU A 161 6.58 -6.70 6.99
C LEU A 161 5.94 -7.45 8.16
N GLN A 162 4.62 -7.35 8.30
CA GLN A 162 3.88 -8.02 9.36
C GLN A 162 4.02 -9.54 9.26
N HIS A 163 3.84 -10.09 8.07
CA HIS A 163 3.97 -11.54 7.87
C HIS A 163 5.36 -12.05 8.29
N LYS A 164 6.43 -11.29 7.98
CA LYS A 164 7.79 -11.63 8.42
C LYS A 164 7.95 -11.57 9.94
N THR A 165 7.35 -10.58 10.59
CA THR A 165 7.40 -10.44 12.05
C THR A 165 6.65 -11.56 12.74
N ASP A 166 5.47 -11.90 12.26
CA ASP A 166 4.65 -13.00 12.80
C ASP A 166 5.37 -14.37 12.64
N LEU A 167 6.03 -14.60 11.50
CA LEU A 167 6.81 -15.81 11.25
C LEU A 167 8.03 -15.91 12.19
N ALA A 168 8.76 -14.81 12.38
CA ALA A 168 9.90 -14.76 13.28
C ALA A 168 9.47 -15.03 14.74
N ALA A 169 8.36 -14.46 15.19
CA ALA A 169 7.80 -14.69 16.51
C ALA A 169 7.36 -16.17 16.71
N ALA A 170 6.72 -16.76 15.70
CA ALA A 170 6.32 -18.17 15.73
C ALA A 170 7.54 -19.10 15.80
N THR A 171 8.60 -18.81 15.04
CA THR A 171 9.84 -19.60 15.07
C THR A 171 10.54 -19.50 16.42
N ALA A 172 10.60 -18.29 17.00
CA ALA A 172 11.19 -18.09 18.33
C ALA A 172 10.39 -18.85 19.44
N ALA A 173 9.06 -18.82 19.37
CA ALA A 173 8.20 -19.55 20.31
C ALA A 173 8.38 -21.08 20.17
N ALA A 174 8.50 -21.62 18.96
CA ALA A 174 8.76 -23.03 18.73
C ALA A 174 10.12 -23.46 19.27
N ALA A 175 11.17 -22.65 19.11
CA ALA A 175 12.49 -22.91 19.66
C ALA A 175 12.49 -22.90 21.19
N ALA A 176 11.74 -22.00 21.82
CA ALA A 176 11.63 -21.93 23.30
C ALA A 176 10.84 -23.12 23.90
N SER A 177 9.95 -23.77 23.14
CA SER A 177 9.16 -24.91 23.61
C SER A 177 9.85 -26.26 23.43
N SER A 178 10.98 -26.30 22.71
CA SER A 178 11.75 -27.51 22.41
C SER A 178 13.02 -27.69 23.27
N GLY A 179 13.30 -26.75 24.18
CA GLY A 179 14.38 -26.78 25.17
C GLY A 179 13.86 -26.97 26.58
#